data_3419a0c027e34c04096140ec26efd6f7
#
_entry.id   3419a0c027e34c04096140ec26efd6f7
#
_cell.length_a   1.000
_cell.length_b   1.000
_cell.length_c   1.000
_cell.angle_alpha   90.00
_cell.angle_beta   90.00
_cell.angle_gamma   90.00
#
_symmetry.space_group_name_H-M   'P 1'
#
loop_
_entity.id
_entity.type
_entity.pdbx_description
1 polymer ?
#
loop_
_entity_poly.entity_id
_entity_poly.type
_entity_poly.pdbx_seq_one_letter_code
_entity_poly.pdbx_strand_id
1 'polypeptide(L)'
;MYESWLANHLDAQNNGFQHGVPYARAIDELESGRKQTDWVWYVFPQWVGLGTSSAVQRFGVPSLQAATEYLGQETLRVNYLRATSTTRSHLDRGVALTRILGSLDSRKFVSSLTLMEQAIDQQDNSDDLFEQTQGVLQIVQDQGFQRCQRTLDWLESV
;
A
#
# COMPACT_ATOMS: atom_id res chain seq x y z
N MET A 1 12.55 14.04 10.27
CA MET A 1 13.49 13.26 9.44
C MET A 1 12.88 12.85 8.09
N TYR A 2 11.62 12.47 8.08
CA TYR A 2 10.96 12.00 6.83
C TYR A 2 9.94 12.98 6.26
N GLU A 3 10.01 14.25 6.65
CA GLU A 3 9.01 15.26 6.27
C GLU A 3 8.90 15.42 4.75
N SER A 4 10.05 15.48 4.04
CA SER A 4 10.06 15.64 2.59
C SER A 4 9.48 14.42 1.88
N TRP A 5 9.81 13.24 2.37
CA TRP A 5 9.29 11.99 1.81
C TRP A 5 7.77 11.89 2.03
N LEU A 6 7.30 12.22 3.22
CA LEU A 6 5.85 12.25 3.52
C LEU A 6 5.15 13.30 2.65
N ALA A 7 5.75 14.47 2.45
CA ALA A 7 5.21 15.51 1.59
C ALA A 7 5.11 15.05 0.12
N ASN A 8 6.05 14.24 -0.35
CA ASN A 8 5.97 13.66 -1.70
C ASN A 8 4.71 12.80 -1.85
N HIS A 9 4.40 11.99 -0.85
CA HIS A 9 3.19 11.16 -0.88
C HIS A 9 1.92 12.01 -0.84
N LEU A 10 1.86 13.01 0.01
CA LEU A 10 0.71 13.90 0.09
C LEU A 10 0.50 14.66 -1.21
N ASP A 11 1.57 15.17 -1.82
CA ASP A 11 1.49 15.85 -3.10
C ASP A 11 0.99 14.93 -4.21
N ALA A 12 1.53 13.72 -4.30
CA ALA A 12 1.11 12.76 -5.33
C ALA A 12 -0.34 12.33 -5.14
N GLN A 13 -0.78 12.14 -3.90
CA GLN A 13 -2.18 11.79 -3.64
C GLN A 13 -3.14 12.93 -4.00
N ASN A 14 -2.69 14.17 -3.87
CA ASN A 14 -3.52 15.34 -4.26
C ASN A 14 -3.47 15.62 -5.77
N ASN A 15 -2.33 15.45 -6.41
CA ASN A 15 -2.08 15.94 -7.77
C ASN A 15 -1.68 14.87 -8.79
N GLY A 16 -1.38 13.66 -8.34
CA GLY A 16 -0.77 12.63 -9.19
C GLY A 16 0.74 12.82 -9.29
N PHE A 17 1.39 11.89 -9.99
CA PHE A 17 2.83 11.94 -10.24
C PHE A 17 3.12 11.49 -11.65
N GLN A 18 3.79 12.33 -12.46
CA GLN A 18 4.10 12.08 -13.87
C GLN A 18 2.81 11.75 -14.64
N HIS A 19 2.68 10.52 -15.18
CA HIS A 19 1.48 10.08 -15.89
C HIS A 19 0.42 9.49 -14.95
N GLY A 20 0.72 9.42 -13.65
CA GLY A 20 -0.19 8.87 -12.66
C GLY A 20 -1.27 9.84 -12.23
N VAL A 21 -2.28 9.33 -11.56
CA VAL A 21 -3.49 10.07 -11.19
C VAL A 21 -3.54 10.34 -9.69
N PRO A 22 -4.34 11.34 -9.24
CA PRO A 22 -4.54 11.58 -7.82
C PRO A 22 -5.25 10.41 -7.11
N TYR A 23 -5.15 10.40 -5.79
CA TYR A 23 -5.82 9.40 -4.95
C TYR A 23 -7.33 9.32 -5.21
N ALA A 24 -8.00 10.46 -5.43
CA ALA A 24 -9.44 10.45 -5.70
C ALA A 24 -9.80 9.58 -6.91
N ARG A 25 -8.98 9.61 -7.96
CA ARG A 25 -9.17 8.75 -9.12
C ARG A 25 -8.81 7.30 -8.80
N ALA A 26 -7.75 7.08 -8.04
CA ALA A 26 -7.35 5.73 -7.62
C ALA A 26 -8.47 5.05 -6.82
N ILE A 27 -9.08 5.76 -5.87
CA ILE A 27 -10.16 5.18 -5.07
C ILE A 27 -11.41 4.90 -5.92
N ASP A 28 -11.69 5.73 -6.92
CA ASP A 28 -12.80 5.46 -7.86
C ASP A 28 -12.56 4.16 -8.63
N GLU A 29 -11.33 3.93 -9.07
CA GLU A 29 -10.96 2.68 -9.76
C GLU A 29 -11.09 1.47 -8.84
N LEU A 30 -10.66 1.59 -7.58
CA LEU A 30 -10.83 0.53 -6.60
C LEU A 30 -12.29 0.27 -6.27
N GLU A 31 -13.10 1.31 -6.14
CA GLU A 31 -14.54 1.16 -5.92
C GLU A 31 -15.22 0.43 -7.07
N SER A 32 -14.79 0.71 -8.31
CA SER A 32 -15.32 0.01 -9.48
C SER A 32 -14.77 -1.41 -9.64
N GLY A 33 -13.78 -1.80 -8.82
CA GLY A 33 -13.22 -3.15 -8.83
C GLY A 33 -12.17 -3.40 -9.89
N ARG A 34 -11.62 -2.34 -10.50
CA ARG A 34 -10.61 -2.50 -11.55
C ARG A 34 -9.69 -1.28 -11.66
N LYS A 35 -8.40 -1.51 -11.41
CA LYS A 35 -7.37 -0.50 -11.61
C LYS A 35 -7.14 -0.28 -13.10
N GLN A 36 -7.06 0.98 -13.51
CA GLN A 36 -6.89 1.38 -14.92
C GLN A 36 -5.66 2.26 -15.16
N THR A 37 -5.22 3.02 -14.16
CA THR A 37 -4.14 4.00 -14.30
C THR A 37 -3.05 3.80 -13.26
N ASP A 38 -1.98 4.59 -13.32
CA ASP A 38 -0.81 4.42 -12.48
C ASP A 38 -0.95 5.21 -11.18
N TRP A 39 -0.77 4.53 -10.04
CA TRP A 39 -0.84 5.18 -8.73
C TRP A 39 -0.35 4.30 -7.57
N VAL A 40 0.07 3.07 -7.84
CA VAL A 40 0.28 2.08 -6.77
C VAL A 40 1.35 2.51 -5.77
N TRP A 41 2.43 3.16 -6.21
CA TRP A 41 3.56 3.47 -5.34
C TRP A 41 3.24 4.52 -4.26
N TYR A 42 2.27 5.40 -4.50
CA TYR A 42 1.89 6.40 -3.51
C TYR A 42 0.52 6.15 -2.86
N VAL A 43 -0.16 5.09 -3.25
CA VAL A 43 -1.39 4.62 -2.56
C VAL A 43 -1.09 3.40 -1.69
N PHE A 44 -0.27 2.48 -2.19
CA PHE A 44 0.20 1.30 -1.45
C PHE A 44 1.73 1.32 -1.41
N PRO A 45 2.33 2.13 -0.52
CA PRO A 45 3.78 2.29 -0.51
C PRO A 45 4.50 0.99 -0.11
N GLN A 46 5.67 0.79 -0.71
CA GLN A 46 6.46 -0.41 -0.58
C GLN A 46 7.91 -0.07 -0.29
N TRP A 47 8.65 -1.06 0.22
CA TRP A 47 10.08 -0.90 0.47
C TRP A 47 10.84 -0.43 -0.79
N VAL A 48 11.74 0.53 -0.60
CA VAL A 48 12.51 1.15 -1.69
C VAL A 48 13.37 0.14 -2.45
N GLY A 49 13.78 -0.95 -1.82
CA GLY A 49 14.61 -1.99 -2.44
C GLY A 49 13.91 -2.87 -3.48
N LEU A 50 12.60 -2.68 -3.70
CA LEU A 50 11.85 -3.51 -4.64
C LEU A 50 11.92 -3.03 -6.09
N GLY A 51 12.58 -1.90 -6.38
CA GLY A 51 12.68 -1.41 -7.75
C GLY A 51 13.63 -0.24 -7.88
N THR A 52 13.73 0.30 -9.11
CA THR A 52 14.69 1.37 -9.43
C THR A 52 14.08 2.52 -10.23
N SER A 53 12.77 2.49 -10.51
CA SER A 53 12.10 3.54 -11.29
C SER A 53 12.08 4.88 -10.56
N SER A 54 11.72 5.94 -11.27
CA SER A 54 11.56 7.27 -10.67
C SER A 54 10.50 7.27 -9.56
N ALA A 55 9.42 6.50 -9.74
CA ALA A 55 8.39 6.35 -8.71
C ALA A 55 8.96 5.68 -7.46
N VAL A 56 9.75 4.63 -7.62
CA VAL A 56 10.40 3.95 -6.49
C VAL A 56 11.33 4.90 -5.74
N GLN A 57 12.14 5.67 -6.48
CA GLN A 57 13.08 6.61 -5.85
C GLN A 57 12.34 7.70 -5.06
N ARG A 58 11.19 8.12 -5.53
CA ARG A 58 10.42 9.18 -4.86
C ARG A 58 9.55 8.68 -3.73
N PHE A 59 8.94 7.51 -3.86
CA PHE A 59 7.91 7.01 -2.95
C PHE A 59 8.35 5.78 -2.15
N GLY A 60 9.41 5.09 -2.54
CA GLY A 60 9.86 3.89 -1.86
C GLY A 60 10.16 4.16 -0.39
N VAL A 61 9.70 3.24 0.47
CA VAL A 61 9.84 3.37 1.92
C VAL A 61 11.28 3.05 2.31
N PRO A 62 12.01 4.01 2.90
CA PRO A 62 13.43 3.80 3.18
C PRO A 62 13.72 3.02 4.44
N SER A 63 12.78 2.95 5.38
CA SER A 63 12.99 2.27 6.67
C SER A 63 11.65 1.88 7.29
N LEU A 64 11.68 0.98 8.27
CA LEU A 64 10.48 0.65 9.03
C LEU A 64 9.96 1.87 9.79
N GLN A 65 10.86 2.71 10.31
CA GLN A 65 10.46 3.94 10.97
C GLN A 65 9.70 4.88 10.01
N ALA A 66 10.14 4.98 8.76
CA ALA A 66 9.42 5.79 7.77
C ALA A 66 8.01 5.26 7.54
N ALA A 67 7.85 3.94 7.44
CA ALA A 67 6.52 3.33 7.31
C ALA A 67 5.64 3.65 8.54
N THR A 68 6.22 3.60 9.72
CA THR A 68 5.53 3.97 10.96
C THR A 68 5.08 5.43 10.93
N GLU A 69 5.95 6.33 10.49
CA GLU A 69 5.62 7.76 10.38
C GLU A 69 4.57 8.03 9.29
N TYR A 70 4.61 7.27 8.19
CA TYR A 70 3.57 7.34 7.16
C TYR A 70 2.19 7.05 7.78
N LEU A 71 2.09 5.99 8.54
CA LEU A 71 0.84 5.62 9.19
C LEU A 71 0.51 6.50 10.41
N GLY A 72 1.45 7.28 10.90
CA GLY A 72 1.21 8.30 11.92
C GLY A 72 0.67 9.61 11.36
N GLN A 73 0.78 9.83 10.05
CA GLN A 73 0.22 11.00 9.39
C GLN A 73 -1.25 10.72 9.07
N GLU A 74 -2.15 11.54 9.62
CA GLU A 74 -3.59 11.25 9.62
C GLU A 74 -4.16 11.03 8.21
N THR A 75 -3.89 11.93 7.28
CA THR A 75 -4.41 11.82 5.91
C THR A 75 -3.93 10.56 5.21
N LEU A 76 -2.63 10.26 5.33
CA LEU A 76 -2.05 9.08 4.70
C LEU A 76 -2.61 7.79 5.32
N ARG A 77 -2.78 7.77 6.65
CA ARG A 77 -3.36 6.61 7.32
C ARG A 77 -4.81 6.37 6.91
N VAL A 78 -5.62 7.41 6.92
CA VAL A 78 -7.03 7.31 6.53
C VAL A 78 -7.15 6.83 5.08
N ASN A 79 -6.33 7.38 4.19
CA ASN A 79 -6.35 7.00 2.77
C ASN A 79 -5.89 5.55 2.57
N TYR A 80 -4.87 5.11 3.32
CA TYR A 80 -4.40 3.73 3.26
C TYR A 80 -5.49 2.77 3.74
N LEU A 81 -6.12 3.07 4.86
CA LEU A 81 -7.22 2.26 5.40
C LEU A 81 -8.36 2.16 4.40
N ARG A 82 -8.77 3.29 3.82
CA ARG A 82 -9.87 3.31 2.86
C ARG A 82 -9.55 2.51 1.59
N ALA A 83 -8.35 2.69 1.03
CA ALA A 83 -7.95 1.95 -0.16
C ALA A 83 -7.89 0.45 0.11
N THR A 84 -7.36 0.04 1.26
CA THR A 84 -7.29 -1.36 1.66
C THR A 84 -8.68 -1.95 1.89
N SER A 85 -9.55 -1.23 2.60
CA SER A 85 -10.92 -1.68 2.89
C SER A 85 -11.76 -1.78 1.62
N THR A 86 -11.60 -0.85 0.69
CA THR A 86 -12.31 -0.87 -0.59
C THR A 86 -11.90 -2.08 -1.41
N THR A 87 -10.59 -2.37 -1.47
CA THR A 87 -10.08 -3.56 -2.15
C THR A 87 -10.64 -4.82 -1.48
N ARG A 88 -10.62 -4.87 -0.15
CA ARG A 88 -11.13 -6.01 0.60
C ARG A 88 -12.60 -6.29 0.30
N SER A 89 -13.41 -5.27 0.11
CA SER A 89 -14.85 -5.47 -0.14
C SER A 89 -15.11 -6.32 -1.39
N HIS A 90 -14.27 -6.17 -2.42
CA HIS A 90 -14.35 -7.01 -3.60
C HIS A 90 -13.81 -8.42 -3.34
N LEU A 91 -12.70 -8.51 -2.60
CA LEU A 91 -12.11 -9.80 -2.24
C LEU A 91 -13.07 -10.65 -1.41
N ASP A 92 -13.80 -10.03 -0.49
CA ASP A 92 -14.80 -10.71 0.35
C ASP A 92 -15.95 -11.29 -0.48
N ARG A 93 -16.21 -10.75 -1.66
CA ARG A 93 -17.20 -11.27 -2.59
C ARG A 93 -16.63 -12.31 -3.57
N GLY A 94 -15.40 -12.74 -3.34
CA GLY A 94 -14.76 -13.77 -4.15
C GLY A 94 -14.06 -13.26 -5.42
N VAL A 95 -13.92 -11.94 -5.57
CA VAL A 95 -13.19 -11.38 -6.73
C VAL A 95 -11.70 -11.63 -6.57
N ALA A 96 -11.04 -12.09 -7.62
CA ALA A 96 -9.60 -12.32 -7.59
C ALA A 96 -8.84 -11.00 -7.51
N LEU A 97 -7.79 -10.95 -6.70
CA LEU A 97 -6.94 -9.76 -6.59
C LEU A 97 -6.38 -9.34 -7.96
N THR A 98 -5.98 -10.31 -8.78
CA THR A 98 -5.45 -10.04 -10.12
C THR A 98 -6.46 -9.39 -11.06
N ARG A 99 -7.74 -9.61 -10.82
CA ARG A 99 -8.79 -8.94 -11.59
C ARG A 99 -8.90 -7.47 -11.22
N ILE A 100 -8.71 -7.16 -9.95
CA ILE A 100 -8.80 -5.78 -9.44
C ILE A 100 -7.56 -4.97 -9.84
N LEU A 101 -6.37 -5.55 -9.66
CA LEU A 101 -5.10 -4.81 -9.77
C LEU A 101 -4.20 -5.25 -10.93
N GLY A 102 -4.47 -6.40 -11.56
CA GLY A 102 -3.54 -7.01 -12.50
C GLY A 102 -2.45 -7.79 -11.77
N SER A 103 -1.69 -8.61 -12.49
CA SER A 103 -0.73 -9.51 -11.85
C SER A 103 0.45 -8.79 -11.21
N LEU A 104 1.01 -7.76 -11.86
CA LEU A 104 2.15 -7.01 -11.29
C LEU A 104 1.75 -6.19 -10.08
N ASP A 105 0.67 -5.42 -10.18
CA ASP A 105 0.24 -4.56 -9.10
C ASP A 105 -0.36 -5.34 -7.94
N SER A 106 -0.86 -6.54 -8.17
CA SER A 106 -1.27 -7.44 -7.09
C SER A 106 -0.09 -7.78 -6.18
N ARG A 107 1.08 -8.06 -6.75
CA ARG A 107 2.31 -8.32 -5.97
C ARG A 107 2.74 -7.09 -5.20
N LYS A 108 2.65 -5.92 -5.82
CA LYS A 108 2.99 -4.64 -5.16
C LYS A 108 2.07 -4.36 -3.99
N PHE A 109 0.79 -4.63 -4.14
CA PHE A 109 -0.19 -4.50 -3.06
C PHE A 109 0.18 -5.41 -1.88
N VAL A 110 0.48 -6.67 -2.15
CA VAL A 110 0.89 -7.63 -1.10
C VAL A 110 2.19 -7.19 -0.44
N SER A 111 3.15 -6.66 -1.22
CA SER A 111 4.40 -6.11 -0.67
C SER A 111 4.14 -4.96 0.29
N SER A 112 3.21 -4.07 -0.07
CA SER A 112 2.82 -2.96 0.81
C SER A 112 2.21 -3.48 2.11
N LEU A 113 1.27 -4.41 2.03
CA LEU A 113 0.62 -4.97 3.22
C LEU A 113 1.62 -5.69 4.11
N THR A 114 2.59 -6.40 3.53
CA THR A 114 3.65 -7.09 4.27
C THR A 114 4.46 -6.10 5.12
N LEU A 115 4.84 -4.97 4.52
CA LEU A 115 5.57 -3.92 5.22
C LEU A 115 4.70 -3.25 6.29
N MET A 116 3.50 -2.83 5.91
CA MET A 116 2.64 -2.05 6.79
C MET A 116 2.13 -2.87 7.98
N GLU A 117 1.97 -4.17 7.83
CA GLU A 117 1.64 -5.05 8.96
C GLU A 117 2.63 -4.87 10.11
N GLN A 118 3.92 -4.82 9.79
CA GLN A 118 4.96 -4.61 10.80
C GLN A 118 4.94 -3.19 11.37
N ALA A 119 4.68 -2.21 10.52
CA ALA A 119 4.62 -0.81 10.95
C ALA A 119 3.41 -0.56 11.88
N ILE A 120 2.27 -1.17 11.58
CA ILE A 120 1.05 -1.01 12.39
C ILE A 120 1.23 -1.60 13.78
N ASP A 121 1.94 -2.72 13.93
CA ASP A 121 2.21 -3.35 15.22
C ASP A 121 2.88 -2.41 16.23
N GLN A 122 3.48 -1.34 15.75
CA GLN A 122 4.19 -0.36 16.59
C GLN A 122 3.34 0.87 16.89
N GLN A 123 2.06 0.86 16.52
CA GLN A 123 1.15 2.01 16.60
C GLN A 123 -0.08 1.70 17.44
N ASP A 124 -0.77 2.75 17.88
CA ASP A 124 -2.12 2.63 18.39
C ASP A 124 -3.05 2.26 17.24
N ASN A 125 -3.77 1.15 17.39
CA ASN A 125 -4.62 0.59 16.34
C ASN A 125 -6.10 0.79 16.66
N SER A 126 -6.50 2.03 16.89
CA SER A 126 -7.87 2.37 17.26
C SER A 126 -8.86 2.32 16.09
N ASP A 127 -8.39 2.22 14.85
CA ASP A 127 -9.19 2.31 13.63
C ASP A 127 -9.32 0.99 12.84
N ASP A 128 -8.98 -0.14 13.45
CA ASP A 128 -9.03 -1.47 12.83
C ASP A 128 -8.05 -1.69 11.66
N LEU A 129 -7.10 -0.78 11.45
CA LEU A 129 -6.18 -0.92 10.32
C LEU A 129 -5.37 -2.23 10.38
N PHE A 130 -4.92 -2.61 11.57
CA PHE A 130 -4.18 -3.86 11.75
C PHE A 130 -5.03 -5.07 11.37
N GLU A 131 -6.27 -5.12 11.85
CA GLU A 131 -7.21 -6.21 11.54
C GLU A 131 -7.53 -6.25 10.05
N GLN A 132 -7.73 -5.10 9.42
CA GLN A 132 -7.97 -5.02 7.99
C GLN A 132 -6.78 -5.55 7.20
N THR A 133 -5.57 -5.14 7.58
CA THR A 133 -4.35 -5.58 6.91
C THR A 133 -4.15 -7.08 7.03
N GLN A 134 -4.29 -7.63 8.22
CA GLN A 134 -4.17 -9.07 8.44
C GLN A 134 -5.26 -9.86 7.71
N GLY A 135 -6.49 -9.35 7.75
CA GLY A 135 -7.61 -9.98 7.07
C GLY A 135 -7.42 -10.06 5.56
N VAL A 136 -6.94 -8.97 4.96
CA VAL A 136 -6.65 -8.94 3.52
C VAL A 136 -5.49 -9.88 3.18
N LEU A 137 -4.43 -9.87 3.98
CA LEU A 137 -3.30 -10.80 3.77
C LEU A 137 -3.77 -12.25 3.81
N GLN A 138 -4.67 -12.60 4.71
CA GLN A 138 -5.23 -13.95 4.75
C GLN A 138 -6.02 -14.28 3.49
N ILE A 139 -6.87 -13.36 3.02
CA ILE A 139 -7.68 -13.57 1.82
C ILE A 139 -6.79 -13.76 0.59
N VAL A 140 -5.78 -12.90 0.41
CA VAL A 140 -4.90 -13.02 -0.76
C VAL A 140 -3.99 -14.24 -0.66
N GLN A 141 -3.64 -14.67 0.54
CA GLN A 141 -2.92 -15.92 0.75
C GLN A 141 -3.77 -17.10 0.27
N ASP A 142 -5.06 -17.12 0.58
CA ASP A 142 -5.99 -18.14 0.10
C ASP A 142 -6.11 -18.11 -1.43
N GLN A 143 -5.84 -16.97 -2.06
CA GLN A 143 -5.80 -16.85 -3.51
C GLN A 143 -4.42 -17.20 -4.11
N GLY A 144 -3.45 -17.59 -3.30
CA GLY A 144 -2.13 -18.02 -3.78
C GLY A 144 -1.02 -16.99 -3.61
N PHE A 145 -1.27 -15.84 -2.98
CA PHE A 145 -0.25 -14.83 -2.74
C PHE A 145 0.35 -15.00 -1.35
N GLN A 146 1.66 -15.16 -1.27
CA GLN A 146 2.36 -15.15 0.01
C GLN A 146 2.88 -13.75 0.31
N ARG A 147 3.17 -13.48 1.60
CA ARG A 147 3.84 -12.24 1.97
C ARG A 147 5.11 -12.06 1.15
N CYS A 148 5.46 -10.81 0.88
CA CYS A 148 6.64 -10.49 0.08
C CYS A 148 7.92 -10.90 0.81
N GLN A 149 8.58 -11.95 0.33
CA GLN A 149 9.77 -12.50 0.98
C GLN A 149 10.92 -11.51 1.02
N ARG A 150 11.12 -10.73 -0.04
CA ARG A 150 12.18 -9.71 -0.08
C ARG A 150 11.97 -8.65 1.01
N THR A 151 10.74 -8.24 1.23
CA THR A 151 10.40 -7.29 2.30
C THR A 151 10.63 -7.90 3.67
N LEU A 152 10.22 -9.15 3.88
CA LEU A 152 10.46 -9.85 5.14
C LEU A 152 11.95 -10.03 5.43
N ASP A 153 12.74 -10.39 4.43
CA ASP A 153 14.19 -10.55 4.59
C ASP A 153 14.85 -9.23 4.98
N TRP A 154 14.44 -8.14 4.34
CA TRP A 154 14.93 -6.82 4.69
C TRP A 154 14.55 -6.44 6.13
N LEU A 155 13.31 -6.68 6.52
CA LEU A 155 12.84 -6.36 7.88
C LEU A 155 13.64 -7.13 8.95
N GLU A 156 14.02 -8.37 8.66
CA GLU A 156 14.84 -9.17 9.58
C GLU A 156 16.27 -8.65 9.67
N SER A 157 16.77 -7.97 8.64
CA SER A 157 18.15 -7.49 8.58
C SER A 157 18.40 -6.17 9.31
N VAL A 158 17.37 -5.49 9.77
CA VAL A 158 17.47 -4.15 10.36
C VAL A 158 17.14 -4.09 11.85
#